data_344eccbff4034dc1766e2892216a6890
#
_entry.id   344eccbff4034dc1766e2892216a6890
#
_cell.length_a   1.000
_cell.length_b   1.000
_cell.length_c   1.000
_cell.angle_alpha   90.00
_cell.angle_beta   90.00
_cell.angle_gamma   90.00
#
_symmetry.space_group_name_H-M   'P 1'
#
loop_
_entity.id
_entity.type
_entity.pdbx_description
1 polymer ?
#
loop_
_entity_poly.entity_id
_entity_poly.type
_entity_poly.pdbx_seq_one_letter_code
_entity_poly.pdbx_strand_id
1 'polypeptide(L)'
;MRIMNYSKKNTITKQSYSMQVIFVIHLLLMLYISKEFLNSEIYFTYFLNLAQNDFGWIAPAYILGNENDFIRSLGDAYRLPVYVIFQSFFVKFFENPIASIKIAQIILSSLLIPLSFSISRHLSRSDNTSLFVSVVVALWLPLHVYSLNLTGETFSIFLYAILVLLMVKYFRSREDRYLYFIGLVLGLMTLTKSNQILLLISLFIMLLYLHKNLIKSLILITKTSFIVLLIIAPWSYFISTHNNTVILTSVLGPQAFVRYNGLRDQPKNTILGKTIAKYNLHNEADTKKFNSVYKTRPNPCTDIVVKYLLNNKKHSREKDVYLGKKECYDWSDQSELINSSKNGVMEIYYKQWSDRTLGSAMYGIAKVAHAFGASFRGLKDYMSLLLFAASFISAFLLWKKNLYRDFVMLYWASLMTFSINAFLLMGFIRYRVIFFDLVAVIIIGLMLSVVLFKTEAK
;
A
#
# COMPACT_ATOMS: atom_id res chain seq x y z
N MET A 1 38.40 -13.36 -29.10
CA MET A 1 37.88 -13.02 -27.76
C MET A 1 37.66 -11.51 -27.47
N ARG A 2 38.48 -10.59 -28.00
CA ARG A 2 38.33 -9.11 -27.78
C ARG A 2 37.12 -8.45 -28.48
N ILE A 3 36.70 -8.94 -29.65
CA ILE A 3 35.61 -8.33 -30.46
C ILE A 3 34.22 -8.60 -29.82
N MET A 4 34.02 -9.74 -29.15
CA MET A 4 32.77 -10.04 -28.43
C MET A 4 32.51 -9.12 -27.20
N ASN A 5 33.57 -8.62 -26.55
CA ASN A 5 33.45 -7.72 -25.40
C ASN A 5 33.04 -6.28 -25.79
N TYR A 6 33.41 -5.81 -26.99
CA TYR A 6 33.08 -4.45 -27.45
C TYR A 6 31.61 -4.33 -27.85
N SER A 7 31.05 -5.34 -28.53
CA SER A 7 29.62 -5.40 -28.88
C SER A 7 28.71 -5.46 -27.68
N LYS A 8 29.09 -6.24 -26.64
CA LYS A 8 28.32 -6.36 -25.40
C LYS A 8 28.31 -5.06 -24.58
N LYS A 9 29.42 -4.30 -24.58
CA LYS A 9 29.53 -3.04 -23.83
C LYS A 9 28.68 -1.94 -24.48
N ASN A 10 28.62 -1.88 -25.81
CA ASN A 10 27.80 -0.92 -26.53
C ASN A 10 26.30 -1.21 -26.46
N THR A 11 25.87 -2.48 -26.38
CA THR A 11 24.47 -2.86 -26.20
C THR A 11 23.98 -2.51 -24.80
N ILE A 12 24.77 -2.72 -23.76
CA ILE A 12 24.42 -2.39 -22.37
C ILE A 12 24.22 -0.87 -22.21
N THR A 13 25.07 -0.05 -22.80
CA THR A 13 24.95 1.41 -22.75
C THR A 13 23.70 1.90 -23.47
N LYS A 14 23.38 1.35 -24.65
CA LYS A 14 22.22 1.75 -25.45
C LYS A 14 20.88 1.44 -24.74
N GLN A 15 20.77 0.30 -24.08
CA GLN A 15 19.54 -0.11 -23.39
C GLN A 15 19.36 0.55 -22.02
N SER A 16 20.46 0.86 -21.32
CA SER A 16 20.43 1.72 -20.14
C SER A 16 19.92 3.11 -20.49
N TYR A 17 20.31 3.65 -21.64
CA TYR A 17 19.83 4.92 -22.15
C TYR A 17 18.32 4.88 -22.47
N SER A 18 17.84 3.83 -23.14
CA SER A 18 16.40 3.67 -23.43
C SER A 18 15.55 3.61 -22.17
N MET A 19 16.00 2.94 -21.12
CA MET A 19 15.30 2.90 -19.84
C MET A 19 15.26 4.29 -19.18
N GLN A 20 16.35 5.06 -19.24
CA GLN A 20 16.38 6.43 -18.73
C GLN A 20 15.40 7.35 -19.49
N VAL A 21 15.30 7.20 -20.81
CA VAL A 21 14.34 7.95 -21.64
C VAL A 21 12.89 7.62 -21.22
N ILE A 22 12.55 6.35 -21.04
CA ILE A 22 11.20 5.95 -20.57
C ILE A 22 10.91 6.55 -19.19
N PHE A 23 11.87 6.50 -18.28
CA PHE A 23 11.74 7.09 -16.94
C PHE A 23 11.46 8.61 -17.05
N VAL A 24 12.23 9.34 -17.84
CA VAL A 24 12.07 10.79 -18.01
C VAL A 24 10.72 11.14 -18.67
N ILE A 25 10.33 10.42 -19.72
CA ILE A 25 9.02 10.62 -20.37
C ILE A 25 7.89 10.37 -19.38
N HIS A 26 7.93 9.29 -18.61
CA HIS A 26 6.93 8.99 -17.62
C HIS A 26 6.88 10.06 -16.51
N LEU A 27 8.05 10.51 -16.02
CA LEU A 27 8.14 11.56 -15.01
C LEU A 27 7.50 12.87 -15.52
N LEU A 28 7.84 13.30 -16.73
CA LEU A 28 7.28 14.51 -17.34
C LEU A 28 5.76 14.38 -17.56
N LEU A 29 5.29 13.22 -18.01
CA LEU A 29 3.87 12.95 -18.18
C LEU A 29 3.13 13.03 -16.85
N MET A 30 3.65 12.43 -15.79
CA MET A 30 3.02 12.47 -14.46
C MET A 30 3.04 13.89 -13.85
N LEU A 31 4.09 14.67 -14.09
CA LEU A 31 4.13 16.08 -13.68
C LEU A 31 3.09 16.91 -14.46
N TYR A 32 2.94 16.67 -15.76
CA TYR A 32 1.91 17.33 -16.58
C TYR A 32 0.50 16.98 -16.11
N ILE A 33 0.21 15.68 -15.92
CA ILE A 33 -1.08 15.21 -15.37
C ILE A 33 -1.35 15.84 -14.00
N SER A 34 -0.34 15.92 -13.13
CA SER A 34 -0.47 16.55 -11.82
C SER A 34 -0.89 18.02 -11.91
N LYS A 35 -0.30 18.78 -12.85
CA LYS A 35 -0.62 20.19 -13.07
C LYS A 35 -2.06 20.36 -13.58
N GLU A 36 -2.42 19.63 -14.63
CA GLU A 36 -3.77 19.70 -15.22
C GLU A 36 -4.84 19.21 -14.24
N PHE A 37 -4.54 18.13 -13.52
CA PHE A 37 -5.44 17.56 -12.55
C PHE A 37 -5.68 18.49 -11.35
N LEU A 38 -4.68 19.21 -10.88
CA LEU A 38 -4.80 20.23 -9.84
C LEU A 38 -5.64 21.44 -10.29
N ASN A 39 -5.71 21.71 -11.60
CA ASN A 39 -6.45 22.85 -12.16
C ASN A 39 -7.86 22.49 -12.62
N SER A 40 -8.26 21.22 -12.65
CA SER A 40 -9.55 20.77 -13.15
C SER A 40 -10.65 20.75 -12.07
N GLU A 41 -11.90 21.12 -12.44
CA GLU A 41 -13.06 20.94 -11.56
C GLU A 41 -13.32 19.48 -11.17
N ILE A 42 -12.87 18.53 -12.00
CA ILE A 42 -12.93 17.08 -11.72
C ILE A 42 -12.08 16.74 -10.50
N TYR A 43 -10.94 17.42 -10.31
CA TYR A 43 -10.13 17.30 -9.10
C TYR A 43 -10.95 17.66 -7.86
N PHE A 44 -11.73 18.74 -7.91
CA PHE A 44 -12.55 19.19 -6.81
C PHE A 44 -13.71 18.24 -6.48
N THR A 45 -14.40 17.70 -7.48
CA THR A 45 -15.60 16.87 -7.25
C THR A 45 -15.27 15.42 -6.87
N TYR A 46 -14.24 14.83 -7.46
CA TYR A 46 -13.87 13.43 -7.23
C TYR A 46 -12.90 13.28 -6.04
N PHE A 47 -12.10 14.29 -5.75
CA PHE A 47 -11.05 14.29 -4.73
C PHE A 47 -11.45 15.02 -3.43
N LEU A 48 -12.52 15.79 -3.39
CA LEU A 48 -13.05 16.31 -2.13
C LEU A 48 -13.36 15.18 -1.13
N ASN A 49 -13.84 14.04 -1.59
CA ASN A 49 -13.98 12.83 -0.76
C ASN A 49 -12.64 12.18 -0.39
N LEU A 50 -11.57 12.40 -1.17
CA LEU A 50 -10.21 11.97 -0.87
C LEU A 50 -9.42 13.02 -0.09
N ALA A 51 -9.70 14.32 -0.27
CA ALA A 51 -9.09 15.43 0.46
C ALA A 51 -9.30 15.30 1.98
N GLN A 52 -10.47 14.83 2.43
CA GLN A 52 -10.68 14.52 3.85
C GLN A 52 -9.69 13.47 4.39
N ASN A 53 -9.25 12.53 3.54
CA ASN A 53 -8.20 11.56 3.91
C ASN A 53 -6.80 12.18 3.81
N ASP A 54 -6.56 13.08 2.87
CA ASP A 54 -5.27 13.76 2.68
C ASP A 54 -4.93 14.66 3.87
N PHE A 55 -5.89 15.43 4.39
CA PHE A 55 -5.67 16.27 5.58
C PHE A 55 -5.34 15.44 6.83
N GLY A 56 -5.97 14.30 7.00
CA GLY A 56 -5.65 13.38 8.10
C GLY A 56 -4.23 12.81 8.04
N TRP A 57 -3.50 12.96 6.92
CA TRP A 57 -2.11 12.56 6.78
C TRP A 57 -1.15 13.74 6.92
N ILE A 58 -1.50 14.89 6.35
CA ILE A 58 -0.61 16.04 6.30
C ILE A 58 -0.58 16.82 7.62
N ALA A 59 -1.69 16.83 8.38
CA ALA A 59 -1.76 17.56 9.65
C ALA A 59 -0.72 17.09 10.68
N PRO A 60 -0.53 15.78 10.96
CA PRO A 60 0.55 15.32 11.81
C PRO A 60 1.94 15.74 11.31
N ALA A 61 2.15 15.76 9.98
CA ALA A 61 3.42 16.18 9.40
C ALA A 61 3.69 17.68 9.61
N TYR A 62 2.66 18.53 9.58
CA TYR A 62 2.78 19.95 9.91
C TYR A 62 3.16 20.18 11.37
N ILE A 63 2.56 19.46 12.30
CA ILE A 63 2.91 19.53 13.72
C ILE A 63 4.37 19.12 13.92
N LEU A 64 4.76 17.98 13.35
CA LEU A 64 6.12 17.47 13.48
C LEU A 64 7.15 18.39 12.83
N GLY A 65 6.86 18.92 11.62
CA GLY A 65 7.81 19.74 10.86
C GLY A 65 8.01 21.14 11.43
N ASN A 66 6.95 21.79 11.89
CA ASN A 66 7.01 23.20 12.36
C ASN A 66 7.16 23.32 13.87
N GLU A 67 6.46 22.47 14.63
CA GLU A 67 6.43 22.57 16.10
C GLU A 67 7.45 21.62 16.75
N ASN A 68 8.03 20.66 16.00
CA ASN A 68 8.88 19.57 16.47
C ASN A 68 8.23 18.74 17.60
N ASP A 69 6.90 18.77 17.70
CA ASP A 69 6.16 18.05 18.73
C ASP A 69 5.77 16.65 18.23
N PHE A 70 6.59 15.67 18.61
CA PHE A 70 6.39 14.28 18.22
C PHE A 70 5.18 13.65 18.90
N ILE A 71 4.91 14.00 20.16
CA ILE A 71 3.81 13.49 20.95
C ILE A 71 2.49 13.97 20.36
N ARG A 72 2.34 15.27 20.14
CA ARG A 72 1.13 15.85 19.57
C ARG A 72 0.90 15.40 18.13
N SER A 73 1.96 15.13 17.37
CA SER A 73 1.87 14.65 15.98
C SER A 73 1.42 13.20 15.88
N LEU A 74 1.94 12.32 16.70
CA LEU A 74 1.88 10.87 16.52
C LEU A 74 1.39 10.11 17.76
N GLY A 75 1.18 10.79 18.88
CA GLY A 75 0.84 10.17 20.17
C GLY A 75 -0.51 9.43 20.19
N ASP A 76 -1.41 9.74 19.24
CA ASP A 76 -2.69 9.05 19.08
C ASP A 76 -2.59 7.62 18.49
N ALA A 77 -1.40 7.20 18.08
CA ALA A 77 -1.14 5.92 17.41
C ALA A 77 -2.00 5.66 16.17
N TYR A 78 -2.66 6.68 15.64
CA TYR A 78 -3.52 6.53 14.46
C TYR A 78 -2.73 6.51 13.16
N ARG A 79 -1.73 7.39 13.06
CA ARG A 79 -0.82 7.46 11.92
C ARG A 79 0.50 6.82 12.29
N LEU A 80 1.09 6.14 11.34
CA LEU A 80 2.37 5.48 11.51
C LEU A 80 3.52 6.43 11.13
N PRO A 81 4.67 6.35 11.80
CA PRO A 81 5.66 7.42 11.80
C PRO A 81 6.37 7.61 10.46
N VAL A 82 6.64 6.54 9.70
CA VAL A 82 7.55 6.61 8.55
C VAL A 82 7.04 7.57 7.47
N TYR A 83 5.76 7.50 7.12
CA TYR A 83 5.22 8.41 6.10
C TYR A 83 5.00 9.83 6.64
N VAL A 84 4.66 9.98 7.91
CA VAL A 84 4.54 11.31 8.56
C VAL A 84 5.91 12.00 8.62
N ILE A 85 6.97 11.29 8.99
CA ILE A 85 8.35 11.81 8.97
C ILE A 85 8.77 12.19 7.55
N PHE A 86 8.45 11.37 6.55
CA PHE A 86 8.70 11.71 5.14
C PHE A 86 8.02 13.03 4.75
N GLN A 87 6.76 13.23 5.11
CA GLN A 87 6.04 14.47 4.80
C GLN A 87 6.57 15.66 5.60
N SER A 88 6.91 15.47 6.90
CA SER A 88 7.40 16.56 7.77
C SER A 88 8.71 17.17 7.29
N PHE A 89 9.56 16.39 6.63
CA PHE A 89 10.76 16.90 5.97
C PHE A 89 10.41 18.01 4.97
N PHE A 90 9.42 17.82 4.12
CA PHE A 90 9.00 18.82 3.15
C PHE A 90 8.32 20.01 3.81
N VAL A 91 7.53 19.78 4.87
CA VAL A 91 6.91 20.85 5.64
C VAL A 91 7.96 21.77 6.25
N LYS A 92 9.07 21.20 6.74
CA LYS A 92 10.13 21.97 7.40
C LYS A 92 11.00 22.77 6.44
N PHE A 93 11.27 22.24 5.24
CA PHE A 93 12.34 22.79 4.38
C PHE A 93 11.81 23.47 3.11
N PHE A 94 10.50 23.40 2.80
CA PHE A 94 9.98 23.94 1.54
C PHE A 94 8.81 24.91 1.78
N GLU A 95 8.80 26.02 1.06
CA GLU A 95 7.73 27.04 1.13
C GLU A 95 6.36 26.48 0.70
N ASN A 96 6.34 25.60 -0.31
CA ASN A 96 5.13 24.92 -0.75
C ASN A 96 5.24 23.40 -0.49
N PRO A 97 5.02 22.96 0.75
CA PRO A 97 5.25 21.57 1.14
C PRO A 97 4.34 20.59 0.41
N ILE A 98 3.09 20.95 0.12
CA ILE A 98 2.14 20.07 -0.57
C ILE A 98 2.61 19.76 -2.00
N ALA A 99 3.02 20.78 -2.75
CA ALA A 99 3.57 20.60 -4.09
C ALA A 99 4.86 19.77 -4.05
N SER A 100 5.74 20.06 -3.09
CA SER A 100 7.00 19.34 -2.93
C SER A 100 6.81 17.87 -2.58
N ILE A 101 5.86 17.54 -1.69
CA ILE A 101 5.51 16.15 -1.37
C ILE A 101 4.97 15.42 -2.60
N LYS A 102 4.07 16.07 -3.38
CA LYS A 102 3.53 15.47 -4.61
C LYS A 102 4.61 15.23 -5.65
N ILE A 103 5.52 16.17 -5.86
CA ILE A 103 6.66 15.99 -6.76
C ILE A 103 7.54 14.83 -6.29
N ALA A 104 7.86 14.75 -5.01
CA ALA A 104 8.64 13.63 -4.46
C ALA A 104 7.92 12.28 -4.65
N GLN A 105 6.61 12.22 -4.45
CA GLN A 105 5.82 11.01 -4.70
C GLN A 105 5.78 10.64 -6.19
N ILE A 106 5.69 11.61 -7.10
CA ILE A 106 5.76 11.37 -8.54
C ILE A 106 7.14 10.81 -8.93
N ILE A 107 8.22 11.31 -8.33
CA ILE A 107 9.57 10.76 -8.52
C ILE A 107 9.63 9.31 -8.02
N LEU A 108 9.14 9.03 -6.80
CA LEU A 108 9.09 7.66 -6.25
C LEU A 108 8.27 6.71 -7.14
N SER A 109 7.14 7.19 -7.65
CA SER A 109 6.31 6.43 -8.58
C SER A 109 7.02 6.14 -9.89
N SER A 110 7.73 7.12 -10.45
CA SER A 110 8.50 6.94 -11.68
C SER A 110 9.70 6.01 -11.49
N LEU A 111 10.29 5.94 -10.30
CA LEU A 111 11.35 4.98 -9.96
C LEU A 111 10.90 3.51 -9.98
N LEU A 112 9.60 3.24 -10.04
CA LEU A 112 9.10 1.87 -10.28
C LEU A 112 9.56 1.33 -11.65
N ILE A 113 9.81 2.20 -12.63
CA ILE A 113 10.26 1.82 -13.97
C ILE A 113 11.67 1.21 -13.94
N PRO A 114 12.73 1.90 -13.45
CA PRO A 114 14.05 1.28 -13.35
C PRO A 114 14.09 0.11 -12.33
N LEU A 115 13.25 0.11 -11.31
CA LEU A 115 13.14 -1.04 -10.40
C LEU A 115 12.55 -2.26 -11.12
N SER A 116 11.47 -2.11 -11.90
CA SER A 116 10.88 -3.20 -12.68
C SER A 116 11.82 -3.71 -13.77
N PHE A 117 12.61 -2.82 -14.40
CA PHE A 117 13.71 -3.21 -15.29
C PHE A 117 14.73 -4.10 -14.57
N SER A 118 15.17 -3.66 -13.39
CA SER A 118 16.14 -4.43 -12.58
C SER A 118 15.59 -5.79 -12.15
N ILE A 119 14.33 -5.84 -11.69
CA ILE A 119 13.64 -7.08 -11.31
C ILE A 119 13.59 -8.04 -12.50
N SER A 120 13.06 -7.59 -13.63
CA SER A 120 12.88 -8.43 -14.82
C SER A 120 14.22 -8.84 -15.45
N ARG A 121 15.26 -8.02 -15.36
CA ARG A 121 16.61 -8.34 -15.81
C ARG A 121 17.25 -9.46 -14.96
N HIS A 122 17.03 -9.42 -13.66
CA HIS A 122 17.45 -10.53 -12.80
C HIS A 122 16.69 -11.82 -13.11
N LEU A 123 15.46 -11.76 -13.59
CA LEU A 123 14.64 -12.92 -13.93
C LEU A 123 14.97 -13.49 -15.32
N SER A 124 14.92 -12.63 -16.35
CA SER A 124 15.00 -13.04 -17.76
C SER A 124 16.41 -13.08 -18.32
N ARG A 125 17.36 -12.36 -17.71
CA ARG A 125 18.71 -12.09 -18.27
C ARG A 125 18.68 -11.44 -19.65
N SER A 126 17.52 -10.93 -20.09
CA SER A 126 17.31 -10.29 -21.38
C SER A 126 16.98 -8.83 -21.17
N ASP A 127 17.74 -7.93 -21.78
CA ASP A 127 17.53 -6.49 -21.66
C ASP A 127 16.26 -6.06 -22.43
N ASN A 128 15.94 -6.70 -23.58
CA ASN A 128 14.73 -6.43 -24.33
C ASN A 128 13.47 -6.79 -23.54
N THR A 129 13.46 -7.99 -22.91
CA THR A 129 12.38 -8.39 -22.00
C THR A 129 12.23 -7.41 -20.85
N SER A 130 13.36 -6.97 -20.26
CA SER A 130 13.35 -6.06 -19.12
C SER A 130 12.84 -4.68 -19.48
N LEU A 131 13.23 -4.17 -20.64
CA LEU A 131 12.72 -2.90 -21.17
C LEU A 131 11.22 -2.97 -21.45
N PHE A 132 10.77 -4.05 -22.08
CA PHE A 132 9.35 -4.26 -22.35
C PHE A 132 8.52 -4.32 -21.07
N VAL A 133 8.96 -5.09 -20.06
CA VAL A 133 8.30 -5.16 -18.74
C VAL A 133 8.22 -3.77 -18.09
N SER A 134 9.29 -2.97 -18.21
CA SER A 134 9.31 -1.60 -17.67
C SER A 134 8.29 -0.68 -18.36
N VAL A 135 8.09 -0.84 -19.67
CA VAL A 135 7.05 -0.11 -20.42
C VAL A 135 5.65 -0.54 -19.92
N VAL A 136 5.41 -1.84 -19.74
CA VAL A 136 4.14 -2.34 -19.24
C VAL A 136 3.84 -1.80 -17.84
N VAL A 137 4.85 -1.73 -16.95
CA VAL A 137 4.71 -1.12 -15.62
C VAL A 137 4.44 0.39 -15.72
N ALA A 138 5.14 1.11 -16.59
CA ALA A 138 4.92 2.55 -16.81
C ALA A 138 3.50 2.88 -17.29
N LEU A 139 2.92 2.01 -18.11
CA LEU A 139 1.57 2.18 -18.65
C LEU A 139 0.46 1.74 -17.68
N TRP A 140 0.80 1.03 -16.58
CA TRP A 140 -0.20 0.60 -15.60
C TRP A 140 -0.55 1.73 -14.62
N LEU A 141 -1.46 2.60 -15.05
CA LEU A 141 -1.87 3.81 -14.33
C LEU A 141 -2.22 3.61 -12.84
N PRO A 142 -2.89 2.51 -12.41
CA PRO A 142 -3.19 2.30 -10.99
C PRO A 142 -1.98 2.28 -10.05
N LEU A 143 -0.78 1.93 -10.52
CA LEU A 143 0.45 2.01 -9.73
C LEU A 143 0.90 3.46 -9.49
N HIS A 144 0.54 4.37 -10.40
CA HIS A 144 1.07 5.74 -10.45
C HIS A 144 0.09 6.79 -9.92
N VAL A 145 -1.22 6.57 -10.04
CA VAL A 145 -2.26 7.54 -9.70
C VAL A 145 -2.21 7.98 -8.22
N TYR A 146 -1.75 7.11 -7.33
CA TYR A 146 -1.63 7.45 -5.90
C TYR A 146 -0.55 8.48 -5.60
N SER A 147 0.38 8.75 -6.54
CA SER A 147 1.39 9.80 -6.38
C SER A 147 0.78 11.21 -6.37
N LEU A 148 -0.44 11.34 -6.87
CA LEU A 148 -1.18 12.60 -6.87
C LEU A 148 -1.88 12.89 -5.54
N ASN A 149 -1.95 11.90 -4.62
CA ASN A 149 -2.61 12.00 -3.32
C ASN A 149 -1.57 12.10 -2.19
N LEU A 150 -1.90 12.83 -1.12
CA LEU A 150 -1.02 12.95 0.07
C LEU A 150 -1.16 11.76 1.03
N THR A 151 -1.19 10.54 0.48
CA THR A 151 -1.38 9.30 1.23
C THR A 151 -0.18 8.37 1.08
N GLY A 152 0.04 7.49 2.05
CA GLY A 152 1.22 6.62 2.11
C GLY A 152 1.26 5.48 1.06
N GLU A 153 0.29 5.42 0.11
CA GLU A 153 0.22 4.36 -0.90
C GLU A 153 1.44 4.35 -1.81
N THR A 154 1.79 5.48 -2.41
CA THR A 154 2.95 5.59 -3.32
C THR A 154 4.25 5.19 -2.64
N PHE A 155 4.45 5.69 -1.42
CA PHE A 155 5.63 5.33 -0.62
C PHE A 155 5.66 3.82 -0.33
N SER A 156 4.52 3.22 0.01
CA SER A 156 4.38 1.78 0.23
C SER A 156 4.65 0.95 -1.02
N ILE A 157 4.14 1.39 -2.20
CA ILE A 157 4.38 0.70 -3.48
C ILE A 157 5.87 0.74 -3.85
N PHE A 158 6.53 1.88 -3.64
CA PHE A 158 7.97 2.01 -3.86
C PHE A 158 8.78 1.07 -2.97
N LEU A 159 8.50 1.03 -1.66
CA LEU A 159 9.14 0.08 -0.75
C LEU A 159 8.84 -1.38 -1.14
N TYR A 160 7.62 -1.68 -1.60
CA TYR A 160 7.26 -3.00 -2.09
C TYR A 160 8.07 -3.40 -3.34
N ALA A 161 8.32 -2.47 -4.24
CA ALA A 161 9.19 -2.73 -5.41
C ALA A 161 10.64 -3.06 -4.99
N ILE A 162 11.17 -2.36 -3.99
CA ILE A 162 12.48 -2.68 -3.40
C ILE A 162 12.47 -4.07 -2.76
N LEU A 163 11.41 -4.38 -2.00
CA LEU A 163 11.23 -5.70 -1.38
C LEU A 163 11.25 -6.82 -2.43
N VAL A 164 10.47 -6.68 -3.52
CA VAL A 164 10.42 -7.63 -4.63
C VAL A 164 11.80 -7.79 -5.28
N LEU A 165 12.54 -6.69 -5.50
CA LEU A 165 13.89 -6.75 -6.02
C LEU A 165 14.84 -7.53 -5.10
N LEU A 166 14.78 -7.28 -3.79
CA LEU A 166 15.59 -8.00 -2.81
C LEU A 166 15.22 -9.49 -2.76
N MET A 167 13.93 -9.82 -2.83
CA MET A 167 13.49 -11.22 -2.92
C MET A 167 14.03 -11.91 -4.18
N VAL A 168 13.95 -11.26 -5.34
CA VAL A 168 14.50 -11.80 -6.60
C VAL A 168 16.02 -11.99 -6.52
N LYS A 169 16.74 -11.06 -5.89
CA LYS A 169 18.18 -11.22 -5.63
C LYS A 169 18.45 -12.41 -4.70
N TYR A 170 17.68 -12.55 -3.63
CA TYR A 170 17.78 -13.70 -2.74
C TYR A 170 17.49 -15.03 -3.46
N PHE A 171 16.50 -15.09 -4.35
CA PHE A 171 16.21 -16.30 -5.13
C PHE A 171 17.42 -16.76 -5.95
N ARG A 172 18.20 -15.80 -6.44
CA ARG A 172 19.37 -16.07 -7.26
C ARG A 172 20.63 -16.46 -6.48
N SER A 173 20.95 -15.69 -5.43
CA SER A 173 22.22 -15.83 -4.71
C SER A 173 22.13 -16.72 -3.48
N ARG A 174 20.94 -16.84 -2.87
CA ARG A 174 20.70 -17.53 -1.58
C ARG A 174 21.50 -16.93 -0.41
N GLU A 175 21.95 -15.70 -0.54
CA GLU A 175 22.75 -15.03 0.48
C GLU A 175 21.87 -14.43 1.58
N ASP A 176 22.14 -14.79 2.85
CA ASP A 176 21.36 -14.32 4.01
C ASP A 176 21.34 -12.81 4.16
N ARG A 177 22.35 -12.07 3.63
CA ARG A 177 22.34 -10.60 3.67
C ARG A 177 21.08 -9.98 3.07
N TYR A 178 20.50 -10.58 2.03
CA TYR A 178 19.25 -10.07 1.44
C TYR A 178 18.07 -10.24 2.39
N LEU A 179 18.04 -11.27 3.25
CA LEU A 179 17.00 -11.46 4.24
C LEU A 179 17.05 -10.36 5.32
N TYR A 180 18.23 -9.87 5.69
CA TYR A 180 18.35 -8.73 6.61
C TYR A 180 17.81 -7.45 5.98
N PHE A 181 18.14 -7.16 4.72
CA PHE A 181 17.56 -6.02 4.00
C PHE A 181 16.05 -6.16 3.77
N ILE A 182 15.55 -7.38 3.48
CA ILE A 182 14.13 -7.69 3.41
C ILE A 182 13.45 -7.35 4.76
N GLY A 183 14.02 -7.78 5.88
CA GLY A 183 13.52 -7.47 7.21
C GLY A 183 13.46 -5.96 7.50
N LEU A 184 14.51 -5.22 7.14
CA LEU A 184 14.56 -3.76 7.28
C LEU A 184 13.47 -3.09 6.45
N VAL A 185 13.33 -3.45 5.18
CA VAL A 185 12.30 -2.86 4.30
C VAL A 185 10.89 -3.22 4.78
N LEU A 186 10.64 -4.47 5.20
CA LEU A 186 9.36 -4.88 5.77
C LEU A 186 9.03 -4.13 7.08
N GLY A 187 10.00 -3.88 7.93
CA GLY A 187 9.84 -3.05 9.14
C GLY A 187 9.40 -1.63 8.79
N LEU A 188 10.08 -0.98 7.85
CA LEU A 188 9.71 0.36 7.36
C LEU A 188 8.33 0.36 6.69
N MET A 189 8.03 -0.66 5.89
CA MET A 189 6.71 -0.83 5.29
C MET A 189 5.63 -0.96 6.37
N THR A 190 5.86 -1.76 7.40
CA THR A 190 4.92 -1.96 8.53
C THR A 190 4.70 -0.65 9.29
N LEU A 191 5.75 0.17 9.48
CA LEU A 191 5.66 1.51 10.05
C LEU A 191 5.11 2.57 9.07
N THR A 192 4.85 2.21 7.83
CA THR A 192 4.09 3.03 6.87
C THR A 192 2.61 2.63 6.86
N LYS A 193 2.33 1.33 6.86
CA LYS A 193 0.99 0.72 6.93
C LYS A 193 1.06 -0.61 7.67
N SER A 194 0.43 -0.70 8.83
CA SER A 194 0.53 -1.84 9.76
C SER A 194 0.20 -3.20 9.13
N ASN A 195 -0.74 -3.25 8.19
CA ASN A 195 -1.13 -4.50 7.53
C ASN A 195 -0.04 -5.10 6.60
N GLN A 196 1.01 -4.33 6.27
CA GLN A 196 2.11 -4.84 5.44
C GLN A 196 2.97 -5.89 6.15
N ILE A 197 2.86 -6.04 7.46
CA ILE A 197 3.47 -7.15 8.21
C ILE A 197 3.02 -8.52 7.67
N LEU A 198 1.83 -8.60 7.06
CA LEU A 198 1.34 -9.83 6.42
C LEU A 198 2.21 -10.32 5.26
N LEU A 199 3.08 -9.48 4.69
CA LEU A 199 4.04 -9.89 3.67
C LEU A 199 5.08 -10.89 4.20
N LEU A 200 5.23 -11.04 5.52
CA LEU A 200 5.98 -12.14 6.11
C LEU A 200 5.39 -13.51 5.72
N ILE A 201 4.09 -13.59 5.48
CA ILE A 201 3.43 -14.82 4.99
C ILE A 201 3.93 -15.16 3.58
N SER A 202 3.96 -14.15 2.68
CA SER A 202 4.52 -14.34 1.33
C SER A 202 5.98 -14.79 1.38
N LEU A 203 6.78 -14.16 2.24
CA LEU A 203 8.18 -14.52 2.41
C LEU A 203 8.33 -15.96 2.94
N PHE A 204 7.53 -16.34 3.94
CA PHE A 204 7.57 -17.70 4.49
C PHE A 204 7.21 -18.77 3.45
N ILE A 205 6.15 -18.56 2.67
CA ILE A 205 5.76 -19.46 1.57
C ILE A 205 6.91 -19.58 0.57
N MET A 206 7.54 -18.47 0.22
CA MET A 206 8.69 -18.46 -0.68
C MET A 206 9.88 -19.24 -0.12
N LEU A 207 10.21 -19.06 1.17
CA LEU A 207 11.29 -19.78 1.82
C LEU A 207 11.03 -21.29 1.85
N LEU A 208 9.78 -21.70 2.14
CA LEU A 208 9.37 -23.11 2.09
C LEU A 208 9.55 -23.70 0.68
N TYR A 209 9.09 -23.00 -0.33
CA TYR A 209 9.24 -23.42 -1.73
C TYR A 209 10.71 -23.56 -2.13
N LEU A 210 11.54 -22.59 -1.75
CA LEU A 210 12.96 -22.53 -2.14
C LEU A 210 13.83 -23.57 -1.44
N HIS A 211 13.60 -23.80 -0.17
CA HIS A 211 14.45 -24.68 0.63
C HIS A 211 13.90 -26.09 0.80
N LYS A 212 12.60 -26.29 0.54
CA LYS A 212 11.90 -27.59 0.73
C LYS A 212 12.16 -28.22 2.12
N ASN A 213 12.50 -27.39 3.08
CA ASN A 213 12.82 -27.78 4.45
C ASN A 213 12.15 -26.80 5.41
N LEU A 214 11.19 -27.30 6.20
CA LEU A 214 10.39 -26.50 7.11
C LEU A 214 11.26 -25.84 8.20
N ILE A 215 12.17 -26.61 8.82
CA ILE A 215 13.00 -26.12 9.92
C ILE A 215 13.90 -24.98 9.43
N LYS A 216 14.57 -25.16 8.29
CA LYS A 216 15.41 -24.12 7.69
C LYS A 216 14.60 -22.89 7.36
N SER A 217 13.40 -23.05 6.79
CA SER A 217 12.51 -21.94 6.47
C SER A 217 12.03 -21.20 7.71
N LEU A 218 11.71 -21.90 8.79
CA LEU A 218 11.38 -21.33 10.08
C LEU A 218 12.54 -20.53 10.67
N ILE A 219 13.77 -21.05 10.63
CA ILE A 219 14.95 -20.30 11.11
C ILE A 219 15.13 -19.00 10.32
N LEU A 220 15.02 -19.05 8.99
CA LEU A 220 15.22 -17.89 8.13
C LEU A 220 14.11 -16.84 8.31
N ILE A 221 12.85 -17.27 8.40
CA ILE A 221 11.76 -16.32 8.65
C ILE A 221 11.85 -15.71 10.04
N THR A 222 12.26 -16.48 11.06
CA THR A 222 12.47 -15.95 12.42
C THR A 222 13.58 -14.91 12.44
N LYS A 223 14.72 -15.14 11.78
CA LYS A 223 15.78 -14.13 11.63
C LYS A 223 15.26 -12.85 10.99
N THR A 224 14.50 -12.97 9.88
CA THR A 224 13.93 -11.81 9.19
C THR A 224 12.89 -11.09 10.05
N SER A 225 12.00 -11.83 10.73
CA SER A 225 11.00 -11.27 11.65
C SER A 225 11.64 -10.56 12.83
N PHE A 226 12.76 -11.04 13.33
CA PHE A 226 13.52 -10.38 14.39
C PHE A 226 14.00 -8.99 13.95
N ILE A 227 14.51 -8.85 12.71
CA ILE A 227 14.88 -7.54 12.15
C ILE A 227 13.65 -6.63 12.02
N VAL A 228 12.51 -7.17 11.53
CA VAL A 228 11.25 -6.40 11.46
C VAL A 228 10.87 -5.88 12.85
N LEU A 229 10.94 -6.74 13.88
CA LEU A 229 10.63 -6.36 15.25
C LEU A 229 11.59 -5.29 15.80
N LEU A 230 12.90 -5.40 15.52
CA LEU A 230 13.88 -4.37 15.90
C LEU A 230 13.55 -2.99 15.31
N ILE A 231 13.07 -2.94 14.08
CA ILE A 231 12.65 -1.68 13.43
C ILE A 231 11.35 -1.13 14.03
N ILE A 232 10.42 -2.02 14.41
CA ILE A 232 9.13 -1.61 14.97
C ILE A 232 9.23 -1.29 16.46
N ALA A 233 10.12 -1.93 17.19
CA ALA A 233 10.21 -1.88 18.66
C ALA A 233 10.32 -0.45 19.23
N PRO A 234 11.15 0.47 18.72
CA PRO A 234 11.22 1.83 19.24
C PRO A 234 9.87 2.56 19.16
N TRP A 235 9.17 2.39 18.03
CA TRP A 235 7.83 2.95 17.85
C TRP A 235 6.82 2.31 18.79
N SER A 236 6.80 0.97 18.84
CA SER A 236 5.90 0.21 19.72
C SER A 236 6.09 0.58 21.19
N TYR A 237 7.34 0.70 21.63
CA TYR A 237 7.68 1.13 23.00
C TYR A 237 7.16 2.54 23.28
N PHE A 238 7.51 3.52 22.43
CA PHE A 238 7.08 4.90 22.57
C PHE A 238 5.56 5.01 22.69
N ILE A 239 4.81 4.41 21.73
CA ILE A 239 3.37 4.57 21.67
C ILE A 239 2.66 3.79 22.79
N SER A 240 3.23 2.67 23.23
CA SER A 240 2.68 1.86 24.32
C SER A 240 2.85 2.56 25.67
N THR A 241 4.02 3.15 25.92
CA THR A 241 4.28 3.89 27.16
C THR A 241 3.45 5.17 27.22
N HIS A 242 3.35 5.90 26.11
CA HIS A 242 2.54 7.13 26.06
C HIS A 242 1.06 6.87 26.31
N ASN A 243 0.51 5.76 25.81
CA ASN A 243 -0.90 5.44 25.93
C ASN A 243 -1.22 4.44 27.04
N ASN A 244 -0.26 4.10 27.91
CA ASN A 244 -0.42 3.12 28.99
C ASN A 244 -1.10 1.80 28.56
N THR A 245 -0.86 1.36 27.32
CA THR A 245 -1.43 0.13 26.76
C THR A 245 -0.53 -0.44 25.68
N VAL A 246 -0.47 -1.77 25.56
CA VAL A 246 0.35 -2.43 24.54
C VAL A 246 -0.20 -2.17 23.14
N ILE A 247 0.57 -1.44 22.33
CA ILE A 247 0.28 -1.13 20.93
C ILE A 247 1.49 -1.56 20.09
N LEU A 248 1.33 -2.53 19.21
CA LEU A 248 2.44 -2.98 18.36
C LEU A 248 2.77 -1.97 17.26
N THR A 249 1.77 -1.48 16.54
CA THR A 249 1.98 -0.53 15.42
C THR A 249 0.97 0.61 15.43
N SER A 250 -0.33 0.32 15.47
CA SER A 250 -1.40 1.32 15.36
C SER A 250 -2.68 0.84 16.03
N VAL A 251 -3.44 1.77 16.57
CA VAL A 251 -4.81 1.52 17.08
C VAL A 251 -5.84 1.31 15.96
N LEU A 252 -5.45 1.57 14.71
CA LEU A 252 -6.33 1.35 13.55
C LEU A 252 -6.67 -0.11 13.28
N GLY A 253 -5.83 -1.07 13.69
CA GLY A 253 -6.04 -2.49 13.43
C GLY A 253 -7.41 -2.96 13.89
N PRO A 254 -7.74 -2.90 15.19
CA PRO A 254 -9.04 -3.29 15.71
C PRO A 254 -10.22 -2.55 15.07
N GLN A 255 -10.10 -1.24 14.87
CA GLN A 255 -11.13 -0.43 14.22
C GLN A 255 -11.36 -0.83 12.76
N ALA A 256 -10.29 -1.19 12.05
CA ALA A 256 -10.39 -1.67 10.68
C ALA A 256 -11.14 -3.01 10.62
N PHE A 257 -10.86 -3.93 11.54
CA PHE A 257 -11.58 -5.19 11.64
C PHE A 257 -13.09 -4.99 11.75
N VAL A 258 -13.53 -4.17 12.67
CA VAL A 258 -14.96 -3.96 12.94
C VAL A 258 -15.63 -3.16 11.82
N ARG A 259 -15.04 -2.03 11.43
CA ARG A 259 -15.59 -1.15 10.38
C ARG A 259 -15.79 -1.86 9.05
N TYR A 260 -14.90 -2.79 8.70
CA TYR A 260 -14.93 -3.47 7.41
C TYR A 260 -15.53 -4.87 7.46
N ASN A 261 -16.04 -5.30 8.62
CA ASN A 261 -16.74 -6.58 8.78
C ASN A 261 -18.26 -6.42 8.97
N GLY A 262 -18.87 -5.47 8.26
CA GLY A 262 -20.33 -5.36 8.17
C GLY A 262 -20.97 -4.20 8.94
N LEU A 263 -20.20 -3.44 9.75
CA LEU A 263 -20.73 -2.28 10.47
C LEU A 263 -20.81 -1.00 9.65
N ARG A 264 -20.18 -0.99 8.47
CA ARG A 264 -20.28 0.15 7.56
C ARG A 264 -21.35 -0.11 6.52
N ASP A 265 -22.27 0.84 6.34
CA ASP A 265 -23.22 0.81 5.24
C ASP A 265 -22.50 0.65 3.90
N GLN A 266 -22.90 -0.39 3.18
CA GLN A 266 -22.46 -0.64 1.82
C GLN A 266 -23.67 -0.47 0.88
N PRO A 267 -23.50 0.14 -0.29
CA PRO A 267 -24.60 0.26 -1.23
C PRO A 267 -25.22 -1.10 -1.54
N LYS A 268 -26.55 -1.20 -1.40
CA LYS A 268 -27.32 -2.46 -1.48
C LYS A 268 -27.13 -3.23 -2.80
N ASN A 269 -26.80 -2.54 -3.88
CA ASN A 269 -26.55 -3.13 -5.19
C ASN A 269 -25.19 -3.80 -5.35
N THR A 270 -24.32 -3.75 -4.33
CA THR A 270 -22.99 -4.36 -4.37
C THR A 270 -22.95 -5.76 -3.82
N ILE A 271 -21.90 -6.52 -4.19
CA ILE A 271 -21.66 -7.82 -3.60
C ILE A 271 -21.55 -7.75 -2.07
N LEU A 272 -20.92 -6.69 -1.55
CA LEU A 272 -20.81 -6.47 -0.11
C LEU A 272 -22.15 -6.16 0.53
N GLY A 273 -22.95 -5.22 -0.03
CA GLY A 273 -24.27 -4.87 0.47
C GLY A 273 -25.26 -6.04 0.42
N LYS A 274 -25.24 -6.80 -0.69
CA LYS A 274 -26.05 -8.03 -0.82
C LYS A 274 -25.69 -9.07 0.23
N THR A 275 -24.40 -9.26 0.52
CA THR A 275 -23.92 -10.20 1.54
C THR A 275 -24.33 -9.74 2.95
N ILE A 276 -24.19 -8.45 3.26
CA ILE A 276 -24.65 -7.87 4.54
C ILE A 276 -26.15 -8.15 4.74
N ALA A 277 -26.96 -7.87 3.73
CA ALA A 277 -28.41 -8.07 3.79
C ALA A 277 -28.77 -9.55 3.94
N LYS A 278 -28.16 -10.43 3.12
CA LYS A 278 -28.43 -11.87 3.13
C LYS A 278 -28.15 -12.54 4.49
N TYR A 279 -27.07 -12.15 5.13
CA TYR A 279 -26.64 -12.76 6.40
C TYR A 279 -26.95 -11.89 7.62
N ASN A 280 -27.70 -10.82 7.44
CA ASN A 280 -28.09 -9.87 8.51
C ASN A 280 -26.89 -9.41 9.37
N LEU A 281 -25.81 -9.01 8.70
CA LEU A 281 -24.57 -8.63 9.38
C LEU A 281 -24.64 -7.22 10.00
N HIS A 282 -25.63 -6.42 9.60
CA HIS A 282 -25.86 -5.07 10.13
C HIS A 282 -26.68 -5.16 11.42
N ASN A 283 -26.04 -4.87 12.55
CA ASN A 283 -26.70 -4.74 13.85
C ASN A 283 -26.69 -3.28 14.28
N GLU A 284 -27.87 -2.67 14.41
CA GLU A 284 -28.00 -1.25 14.79
C GLU A 284 -27.37 -0.95 16.16
N ALA A 285 -27.49 -1.87 17.15
CA ALA A 285 -26.92 -1.68 18.47
C ALA A 285 -25.39 -1.65 18.41
N ASP A 286 -24.77 -2.60 17.70
CA ASP A 286 -23.31 -2.66 17.51
C ASP A 286 -22.83 -1.45 16.69
N THR A 287 -23.61 -1.02 15.69
CA THR A 287 -23.34 0.18 14.90
C THR A 287 -23.41 1.45 15.73
N LYS A 288 -24.42 1.57 16.63
CA LYS A 288 -24.53 2.71 17.56
C LYS A 288 -23.34 2.71 18.54
N LYS A 289 -23.00 1.56 19.13
CA LYS A 289 -21.84 1.41 20.03
C LYS A 289 -20.54 1.76 19.31
N PHE A 290 -20.34 1.27 18.09
CA PHE A 290 -19.16 1.59 17.28
C PHE A 290 -19.10 3.08 16.93
N ASN A 291 -20.22 3.68 16.50
CA ASN A 291 -20.30 5.09 16.15
C ASN A 291 -20.12 6.01 17.36
N SER A 292 -20.57 5.63 18.56
CA SER A 292 -20.33 6.41 19.79
C SER A 292 -18.83 6.46 20.10
N VAL A 293 -18.13 5.34 20.02
CA VAL A 293 -16.66 5.27 20.17
C VAL A 293 -15.92 5.99 19.04
N TYR A 294 -16.46 5.95 17.82
CA TYR A 294 -15.82 6.56 16.65
C TYR A 294 -16.11 8.06 16.48
N LYS A 295 -17.31 8.54 16.91
CA LYS A 295 -17.69 9.96 16.85
C LYS A 295 -16.94 10.82 17.87
N THR A 296 -16.48 10.24 18.95
CA THR A 296 -15.62 10.91 19.93
C THR A 296 -14.21 11.15 19.41
N ARG A 297 -13.92 10.76 18.15
CA ARG A 297 -12.63 10.94 17.54
C ARG A 297 -12.43 12.37 17.08
N PRO A 298 -11.45 13.07 17.65
CA PRO A 298 -11.12 14.41 17.21
C PRO A 298 -10.53 14.40 15.80
N ASN A 299 -10.93 15.38 14.99
CA ASN A 299 -10.18 15.72 13.78
C ASN A 299 -9.03 16.64 14.20
N PRO A 300 -7.78 16.35 13.81
CA PRO A 300 -6.70 17.29 14.06
C PRO A 300 -6.96 18.56 13.23
N CYS A 301 -7.48 19.58 13.86
CA CYS A 301 -7.45 20.92 13.31
C CYS A 301 -6.10 21.51 13.71
N THR A 302 -5.21 21.70 12.77
CA THR A 302 -4.10 22.61 13.01
C THR A 302 -4.49 23.97 12.44
N ASP A 303 -4.31 25.02 13.20
CA ASP A 303 -4.49 26.41 12.74
C ASP A 303 -3.71 26.65 11.43
N ILE A 304 -2.62 25.93 11.23
CA ILE A 304 -1.77 25.96 10.05
C ILE A 304 -2.49 25.39 8.82
N VAL A 305 -3.18 24.25 8.97
CA VAL A 305 -3.95 23.65 7.87
C VAL A 305 -5.15 24.50 7.55
N VAL A 306 -5.82 25.03 8.57
CA VAL A 306 -6.92 25.98 8.42
C VAL A 306 -6.43 27.27 7.76
N LYS A 307 -5.29 27.83 8.19
CA LYS A 307 -4.69 29.04 7.61
C LYS A 307 -4.26 28.85 6.16
N TYR A 308 -3.72 27.67 5.81
CA TYR A 308 -3.40 27.32 4.43
C TYR A 308 -4.65 27.24 3.55
N LEU A 309 -5.72 26.61 4.04
CA LEU A 309 -7.00 26.52 3.34
C LEU A 309 -7.66 27.91 3.17
N LEU A 310 -7.52 28.77 4.18
CA LEU A 310 -8.06 30.14 4.15
C LEU A 310 -7.32 31.05 3.17
N ASN A 311 -6.01 30.87 3.01
CA ASN A 311 -5.19 31.68 2.11
C ASN A 311 -5.36 31.28 0.62
N ASN A 312 -5.86 30.08 0.34
CA ASN A 312 -6.15 29.64 -1.02
C ASN A 312 -7.59 29.98 -1.40
N LYS A 313 -7.80 31.16 -2.00
CA LYS A 313 -9.14 31.70 -2.39
C LYS A 313 -9.99 30.77 -3.28
N LYS A 314 -9.40 29.76 -3.93
CA LYS A 314 -10.11 28.72 -4.71
C LYS A 314 -10.87 27.70 -3.86
N HIS A 315 -10.64 27.65 -2.55
CA HIS A 315 -11.18 26.63 -1.64
C HIS A 315 -12.30 27.16 -0.72
N SER A 316 -13.11 28.14 -1.16
CA SER A 316 -14.16 28.75 -0.33
C SER A 316 -15.20 27.74 0.20
N ARG A 317 -15.56 26.69 -0.58
CA ARG A 317 -16.48 25.64 -0.14
C ARG A 317 -15.91 24.71 0.94
N GLU A 318 -14.60 24.46 0.91
CA GLU A 318 -13.92 23.66 1.94
C GLU A 318 -13.84 24.40 3.27
N LYS A 319 -13.74 25.72 3.22
CA LYS A 319 -13.79 26.60 4.38
C LYS A 319 -15.05 26.36 5.23
N ASP A 320 -16.21 26.26 4.59
CA ASP A 320 -17.49 26.08 5.29
C ASP A 320 -17.64 24.70 5.92
N VAL A 321 -17.07 23.65 5.30
CA VAL A 321 -17.08 22.29 5.82
C VAL A 321 -16.12 22.13 7.03
N TYR A 322 -14.97 22.81 7.03
CA TYR A 322 -14.01 22.76 8.13
C TYR A 322 -14.32 23.72 9.27
N LEU A 323 -14.76 24.94 8.98
CA LEU A 323 -15.14 25.92 9.99
C LEU A 323 -16.48 25.59 10.69
N GLY A 324 -17.33 24.76 10.09
CA GLY A 324 -18.55 24.25 10.72
C GLY A 324 -18.30 23.21 11.82
N LYS A 325 -17.06 22.65 11.95
CA LYS A 325 -16.67 21.72 13.01
C LYS A 325 -15.77 22.45 14.00
N LYS A 326 -16.39 23.14 14.94
CA LYS A 326 -15.78 24.07 15.91
C LYS A 326 -14.83 23.46 16.96
N GLU A 327 -14.55 22.18 16.96
CA GLU A 327 -13.76 21.54 18.03
C GLU A 327 -12.47 20.95 17.47
N CYS A 328 -11.39 21.69 17.66
CA CYS A 328 -10.02 21.19 17.51
C CYS A 328 -9.56 20.62 18.85
N TYR A 329 -9.11 19.38 18.89
CA TYR A 329 -8.74 18.71 20.11
C TYR A 329 -7.24 18.64 20.30
N ASP A 330 -6.83 18.75 21.55
CA ASP A 330 -5.48 18.42 21.97
C ASP A 330 -5.33 16.89 22.06
N TRP A 331 -4.36 16.34 21.34
CA TRP A 331 -4.11 14.90 21.27
C TRP A 331 -3.40 14.35 22.50
N SER A 332 -2.98 15.22 23.42
CA SER A 332 -2.19 14.84 24.60
C SER A 332 -2.91 13.99 25.64
N ASP A 333 -4.26 13.93 25.62
CA ASP A 333 -5.04 13.23 26.65
C ASP A 333 -6.07 12.23 26.06
N GLN A 334 -5.57 11.22 25.32
CA GLN A 334 -6.44 10.23 24.67
C GLN A 334 -6.25 8.78 25.13
N SER A 335 -5.44 8.55 26.17
CA SER A 335 -5.19 7.19 26.65
C SER A 335 -6.47 6.44 27.07
N GLU A 336 -7.40 7.12 27.70
CA GLU A 336 -8.70 6.54 28.09
C GLU A 336 -9.58 6.21 26.87
N LEU A 337 -9.64 7.10 25.88
CA LEU A 337 -10.37 6.89 24.64
C LEU A 337 -9.78 5.76 23.81
N ILE A 338 -8.44 5.66 23.72
CA ILE A 338 -7.75 4.60 23.02
C ILE A 338 -8.02 3.24 23.69
N ASN A 339 -7.95 3.18 25.01
CA ASN A 339 -8.21 1.95 25.76
C ASN A 339 -9.68 1.50 25.65
N SER A 340 -10.63 2.40 25.81
CA SER A 340 -12.05 2.10 25.66
C SER A 340 -12.40 1.70 24.22
N SER A 341 -11.81 2.34 23.22
CA SER A 341 -12.03 2.00 21.81
C SER A 341 -11.44 0.64 21.44
N LYS A 342 -10.26 0.30 21.96
CA LYS A 342 -9.59 -0.98 21.70
C LYS A 342 -10.41 -2.15 22.25
N ASN A 343 -10.79 -2.07 23.51
CA ASN A 343 -11.51 -3.17 24.19
C ASN A 343 -12.94 -3.32 23.64
N GLY A 344 -13.69 -2.21 23.49
CA GLY A 344 -15.05 -2.26 22.97
C GLY A 344 -15.13 -2.70 21.50
N VAL A 345 -14.14 -2.31 20.69
CA VAL A 345 -14.09 -2.68 19.27
C VAL A 345 -13.75 -4.16 19.06
N MET A 346 -12.83 -4.70 19.85
CA MET A 346 -12.50 -6.13 19.78
C MET A 346 -13.63 -7.02 20.28
N GLU A 347 -14.36 -6.61 21.32
CA GLU A 347 -15.57 -7.30 21.78
C GLU A 347 -16.62 -7.41 20.67
N ILE A 348 -16.91 -6.31 19.96
CA ILE A 348 -17.84 -6.31 18.82
C ILE A 348 -17.37 -7.28 17.72
N TYR A 349 -16.07 -7.30 17.42
CA TYR A 349 -15.50 -8.20 16.42
C TYR A 349 -15.67 -9.67 16.81
N TYR A 350 -15.28 -10.05 18.02
CA TYR A 350 -15.42 -11.43 18.50
C TYR A 350 -16.89 -11.86 18.53
N LYS A 351 -17.79 -11.01 19.00
CA LYS A 351 -19.22 -11.26 18.99
C LYS A 351 -19.78 -11.47 17.58
N GLN A 352 -19.37 -10.65 16.61
CA GLN A 352 -19.77 -10.85 15.21
C GLN A 352 -19.35 -12.23 14.67
N TRP A 353 -18.11 -12.65 14.97
CA TRP A 353 -17.59 -13.94 14.51
C TRP A 353 -18.23 -15.11 15.25
N SER A 354 -18.48 -15.02 16.57
CA SER A 354 -19.13 -16.08 17.32
C SER A 354 -20.59 -16.27 16.91
N ASP A 355 -21.36 -15.19 16.84
CA ASP A 355 -22.80 -15.25 16.61
C ASP A 355 -23.17 -15.45 15.12
N ARG A 356 -22.27 -15.09 14.20
CA ARG A 356 -22.53 -15.07 12.75
C ARG A 356 -21.34 -15.58 11.92
N THR A 357 -20.75 -16.68 12.34
CA THR A 357 -19.51 -17.24 11.73
C THR A 357 -19.63 -17.41 10.22
N LEU A 358 -20.71 -18.05 9.75
CA LEU A 358 -20.92 -18.26 8.31
C LEU A 358 -21.08 -16.92 7.54
N GLY A 359 -21.87 -16.00 8.08
CA GLY A 359 -22.07 -14.68 7.47
C GLY A 359 -20.77 -13.87 7.40
N SER A 360 -19.98 -13.88 8.48
CA SER A 360 -18.67 -13.21 8.55
C SER A 360 -17.68 -13.80 7.54
N ALA A 361 -17.65 -15.13 7.41
CA ALA A 361 -16.82 -15.83 6.42
C ALA A 361 -17.24 -15.49 4.97
N MET A 362 -18.54 -15.52 4.68
CA MET A 362 -19.06 -15.16 3.35
C MET A 362 -18.81 -13.69 3.01
N TYR A 363 -18.87 -12.80 4.01
CA TYR A 363 -18.51 -11.41 3.82
C TYR A 363 -17.00 -11.22 3.56
N GLY A 364 -16.15 -12.01 4.22
CA GLY A 364 -14.71 -12.06 3.94
C GLY A 364 -14.44 -12.46 2.47
N ILE A 365 -15.10 -13.50 1.97
CA ILE A 365 -15.01 -13.93 0.56
C ILE A 365 -15.51 -12.81 -0.37
N ALA A 366 -16.64 -12.17 -0.04
CA ALA A 366 -17.17 -11.05 -0.83
C ALA A 366 -16.20 -9.86 -0.89
N LYS A 367 -15.44 -9.58 0.19
CA LYS A 367 -14.38 -8.56 0.22
C LYS A 367 -13.24 -8.90 -0.74
N VAL A 368 -12.80 -10.15 -0.80
CA VAL A 368 -11.79 -10.61 -1.75
C VAL A 368 -12.29 -10.41 -3.17
N ALA A 369 -13.49 -10.89 -3.49
CA ALA A 369 -14.10 -10.73 -4.82
C ALA A 369 -14.27 -9.25 -5.20
N HIS A 370 -14.71 -8.40 -4.26
CA HIS A 370 -14.83 -6.96 -4.49
C HIS A 370 -13.49 -6.30 -4.83
N ALA A 371 -12.40 -6.69 -4.16
CA ALA A 371 -11.06 -6.15 -4.42
C ALA A 371 -10.54 -6.50 -5.82
N PHE A 372 -11.02 -7.59 -6.41
CA PHE A 372 -10.74 -7.99 -7.79
C PHE A 372 -11.78 -7.52 -8.81
N GLY A 373 -12.69 -6.60 -8.43
CA GLY A 373 -13.62 -5.96 -9.37
C GLY A 373 -14.96 -6.65 -9.54
N ALA A 374 -15.31 -7.64 -8.72
CA ALA A 374 -16.60 -8.36 -8.84
C ALA A 374 -17.85 -7.50 -8.53
N SER A 375 -17.68 -6.23 -8.17
CA SER A 375 -18.79 -5.29 -7.97
C SER A 375 -19.34 -4.67 -9.26
N PHE A 376 -18.56 -4.70 -10.35
CA PHE A 376 -18.94 -4.20 -11.70
C PHE A 376 -19.52 -2.78 -11.72
N ARG A 377 -18.97 -1.85 -10.92
CA ARG A 377 -19.53 -0.50 -10.76
C ARG A 377 -18.96 0.55 -11.70
N GLY A 378 -17.97 0.21 -12.50
CA GLY A 378 -17.33 1.16 -13.41
C GLY A 378 -15.97 0.71 -13.89
N LEU A 379 -15.33 1.54 -14.69
CA LEU A 379 -14.04 1.27 -15.35
C LEU A 379 -12.98 0.72 -14.39
N LYS A 380 -12.93 1.22 -13.15
CA LYS A 380 -11.98 0.78 -12.12
C LYS A 380 -12.14 -0.70 -11.76
N ASP A 381 -13.38 -1.20 -11.66
CA ASP A 381 -13.67 -2.59 -11.35
C ASP A 381 -13.34 -3.49 -12.54
N TYR A 382 -13.67 -3.07 -13.76
CA TYR A 382 -13.31 -3.78 -14.98
C TYR A 382 -11.80 -3.89 -15.18
N MET A 383 -11.06 -2.80 -14.96
CA MET A 383 -9.59 -2.81 -15.00
C MET A 383 -9.00 -3.75 -13.94
N SER A 384 -9.62 -3.84 -12.78
CA SER A 384 -9.20 -4.73 -11.70
C SER A 384 -9.42 -6.20 -12.06
N LEU A 385 -10.56 -6.52 -12.65
CA LEU A 385 -10.88 -7.87 -13.11
C LEU A 385 -9.97 -8.29 -14.27
N LEU A 386 -9.72 -7.37 -15.21
CA LEU A 386 -8.82 -7.61 -16.35
C LEU A 386 -7.40 -7.90 -15.87
N LEU A 387 -6.87 -7.10 -14.94
CA LEU A 387 -5.56 -7.35 -14.34
C LEU A 387 -5.48 -8.73 -13.69
N PHE A 388 -6.49 -9.07 -12.89
CA PHE A 388 -6.52 -10.36 -12.20
C PHE A 388 -6.55 -11.51 -13.20
N ALA A 389 -7.47 -11.49 -14.16
CA ALA A 389 -7.61 -12.55 -15.17
C ALA A 389 -6.34 -12.68 -16.04
N ALA A 390 -5.82 -11.56 -16.55
CA ALA A 390 -4.61 -11.56 -17.37
C ALA A 390 -3.38 -12.05 -16.59
N SER A 391 -3.19 -11.60 -15.34
CA SER A 391 -2.06 -12.03 -14.52
C SER A 391 -2.17 -13.51 -14.12
N PHE A 392 -3.38 -13.98 -13.79
CA PHE A 392 -3.63 -15.38 -13.45
C PHE A 392 -3.30 -16.32 -14.62
N ILE A 393 -3.82 -15.99 -15.82
CA ILE A 393 -3.54 -16.75 -17.06
C ILE A 393 -2.04 -16.72 -17.36
N SER A 394 -1.40 -15.55 -17.26
CA SER A 394 0.04 -15.38 -17.49
C SER A 394 0.87 -16.22 -16.52
N ALA A 395 0.54 -16.19 -15.23
CA ALA A 395 1.22 -16.99 -14.21
C ALA A 395 1.07 -18.49 -14.46
N PHE A 396 -0.13 -18.94 -14.82
CA PHE A 396 -0.41 -20.34 -15.15
C PHE A 396 0.39 -20.80 -16.37
N LEU A 397 0.42 -20.01 -17.46
CA LEU A 397 1.14 -20.34 -18.68
C LEU A 397 2.66 -20.36 -18.46
N LEU A 398 3.22 -19.38 -17.71
CA LEU A 398 4.62 -19.37 -17.34
C LEU A 398 4.98 -20.59 -16.49
N TRP A 399 4.14 -20.95 -15.52
CA TRP A 399 4.30 -22.16 -14.71
C TRP A 399 4.33 -23.42 -15.55
N LYS A 400 3.35 -23.59 -16.45
CA LYS A 400 3.27 -24.74 -17.38
C LYS A 400 4.50 -24.85 -18.27
N LYS A 401 5.05 -23.72 -18.73
CA LYS A 401 6.27 -23.66 -19.55
C LYS A 401 7.56 -23.78 -18.74
N ASN A 402 7.50 -23.94 -17.42
CA ASN A 402 8.66 -23.94 -16.51
C ASN A 402 9.49 -22.63 -16.52
N LEU A 403 8.88 -21.52 -16.93
CA LEU A 403 9.54 -20.24 -17.03
C LEU A 403 9.32 -19.41 -15.75
N TYR A 404 10.38 -18.75 -15.27
CA TYR A 404 10.33 -17.82 -14.12
C TYR A 404 9.64 -18.40 -12.86
N ARG A 405 9.78 -19.69 -12.60
CA ARG A 405 9.05 -20.42 -11.55
C ARG A 405 9.11 -19.74 -10.18
N ASP A 406 10.30 -19.28 -9.76
CA ASP A 406 10.46 -18.63 -8.45
C ASP A 406 9.62 -17.34 -8.39
N PHE A 407 9.53 -16.58 -9.50
CA PHE A 407 8.73 -15.36 -9.56
C PHE A 407 7.22 -15.67 -9.66
N VAL A 408 6.85 -16.71 -10.36
CA VAL A 408 5.45 -17.20 -10.39
C VAL A 408 5.01 -17.65 -8.99
N MET A 409 5.89 -18.29 -8.21
CA MET A 409 5.61 -18.61 -6.81
C MET A 409 5.45 -17.35 -5.95
N LEU A 410 6.25 -16.32 -6.19
CA LEU A 410 6.08 -15.02 -5.52
C LEU A 410 4.71 -14.40 -5.87
N TYR A 411 4.27 -14.51 -7.13
CA TYR A 411 2.94 -14.08 -7.53
C TYR A 411 1.84 -14.79 -6.72
N TRP A 412 1.89 -16.13 -6.61
CA TRP A 412 0.91 -16.89 -5.85
C TRP A 412 0.95 -16.56 -4.35
N ALA A 413 2.15 -16.41 -3.78
CA ALA A 413 2.32 -16.00 -2.39
C ALA A 413 1.76 -14.59 -2.13
N SER A 414 1.99 -13.63 -3.04
CA SER A 414 1.45 -12.26 -2.94
C SER A 414 -0.07 -12.25 -3.08
N LEU A 415 -0.63 -13.04 -4.02
CA LEU A 415 -2.06 -13.21 -4.19
C LEU A 415 -2.71 -13.77 -2.93
N MET A 416 -2.13 -14.82 -2.34
CA MET A 416 -2.62 -15.43 -1.10
C MET A 416 -2.59 -14.44 0.06
N THR A 417 -1.46 -13.74 0.25
CA THR A 417 -1.30 -12.75 1.33
C THR A 417 -2.29 -11.60 1.19
N PHE A 418 -2.48 -11.09 -0.04
CA PHE A 418 -3.48 -10.08 -0.29
C PHE A 418 -4.90 -10.61 -0.03
N SER A 419 -5.22 -11.84 -0.44
CA SER A 419 -6.52 -12.46 -0.19
C SER A 419 -6.80 -12.62 1.31
N ILE A 420 -5.81 -13.01 2.10
CA ILE A 420 -5.89 -13.07 3.57
C ILE A 420 -6.14 -11.66 4.14
N ASN A 421 -5.38 -10.65 3.68
CA ASN A 421 -5.60 -9.26 4.10
C ASN A 421 -7.02 -8.77 3.76
N ALA A 422 -7.50 -9.04 2.55
CA ALA A 422 -8.83 -8.64 2.10
C ALA A 422 -9.93 -9.36 2.88
N PHE A 423 -9.75 -10.66 3.13
CA PHE A 423 -10.68 -11.49 3.90
C PHE A 423 -10.81 -11.01 5.35
N LEU A 424 -9.69 -10.83 6.04
CA LEU A 424 -9.67 -10.47 7.45
C LEU A 424 -9.93 -8.98 7.68
N LEU A 425 -9.31 -8.11 6.89
CA LEU A 425 -9.27 -6.66 7.12
C LEU A 425 -10.06 -5.88 6.07
N MET A 426 -9.43 -5.55 4.96
CA MET A 426 -9.90 -4.56 3.99
C MET A 426 -9.79 -5.04 2.55
N GLY A 427 -10.93 -5.27 1.90
CA GLY A 427 -11.00 -5.63 0.48
C GLY A 427 -11.09 -4.43 -0.47
N PHE A 428 -10.28 -3.38 -0.27
CA PHE A 428 -10.25 -2.25 -1.20
C PHE A 428 -9.17 -2.40 -2.26
N ILE A 429 -9.46 -1.90 -3.45
CA ILE A 429 -8.53 -1.89 -4.60
C ILE A 429 -7.18 -1.22 -4.21
N ARG A 430 -7.19 -0.13 -3.43
CA ARG A 430 -5.96 0.54 -2.99
C ARG A 430 -4.99 -0.36 -2.20
N TYR A 431 -5.50 -1.35 -1.47
CA TYR A 431 -4.64 -2.32 -0.76
C TYR A 431 -4.10 -3.38 -1.70
N ARG A 432 -4.87 -3.77 -2.74
CA ARG A 432 -4.38 -4.67 -3.78
C ARG A 432 -3.15 -4.08 -4.49
N VAL A 433 -3.21 -2.79 -4.82
CA VAL A 433 -2.09 -2.10 -5.49
C VAL A 433 -0.79 -2.19 -4.69
N ILE A 434 -0.87 -2.12 -3.35
CA ILE A 434 0.30 -2.17 -2.46
C ILE A 434 0.88 -3.60 -2.34
N PHE A 435 0.05 -4.64 -2.40
CA PHE A 435 0.45 -6.02 -2.11
C PHE A 435 0.65 -6.89 -3.34
N PHE A 436 0.04 -6.53 -4.47
CA PHE A 436 -0.13 -7.48 -5.57
C PHE A 436 0.10 -6.89 -6.97
N ASP A 437 -0.40 -5.69 -7.27
CA ASP A 437 -0.48 -5.19 -8.65
C ASP A 437 0.88 -5.14 -9.35
N LEU A 438 1.94 -4.72 -8.66
CA LEU A 438 3.28 -4.66 -9.25
C LEU A 438 3.75 -6.03 -9.75
N VAL A 439 3.60 -7.07 -8.92
CA VAL A 439 4.01 -8.45 -9.28
C VAL A 439 3.13 -8.98 -10.41
N ALA A 440 1.82 -8.68 -10.37
CA ALA A 440 0.87 -9.06 -11.42
C ALA A 440 1.22 -8.43 -12.77
N VAL A 441 1.55 -7.14 -12.80
CA VAL A 441 1.92 -6.41 -14.02
C VAL A 441 3.24 -6.94 -14.59
N ILE A 442 4.23 -7.22 -13.74
CA ILE A 442 5.50 -7.83 -14.16
C ILE A 442 5.26 -9.23 -14.76
N ILE A 443 4.40 -10.07 -14.17
CA ILE A 443 4.06 -11.41 -14.68
C ILE A 443 3.43 -11.30 -16.08
N ILE A 444 2.50 -10.37 -16.29
CA ILE A 444 1.90 -10.11 -17.60
C ILE A 444 2.99 -9.69 -18.59
N GLY A 445 3.85 -8.74 -18.22
CA GLY A 445 4.93 -8.27 -19.07
C GLY A 445 5.92 -9.38 -19.45
N LEU A 446 6.29 -10.26 -18.51
CA LEU A 446 7.13 -11.41 -18.78
C LEU A 446 6.45 -12.40 -19.74
N MET A 447 5.16 -12.71 -19.56
CA MET A 447 4.43 -13.60 -20.46
C MET A 447 4.32 -13.02 -21.87
N LEU A 448 3.97 -11.75 -21.99
CA LEU A 448 3.88 -11.07 -23.29
C LEU A 448 5.25 -11.03 -23.98
N SER A 449 6.33 -10.81 -23.25
CA SER A 449 7.69 -10.82 -23.81
C SER A 449 8.10 -12.19 -24.35
N VAL A 450 7.67 -13.30 -23.72
CA VAL A 450 7.90 -14.67 -24.23
C VAL A 450 7.16 -14.89 -25.55
N VAL A 451 5.97 -14.32 -25.70
CA VAL A 451 5.20 -14.41 -26.95
C VAL A 451 5.82 -13.54 -28.06
N LEU A 452 6.16 -12.28 -27.74
CA LEU A 452 6.63 -11.32 -28.71
C LEU A 452 8.07 -11.58 -29.22
N PHE A 453 8.95 -11.97 -28.31
CA PHE A 453 10.39 -12.10 -28.63
C PHE A 453 10.82 -13.55 -28.85
N LYS A 454 9.88 -14.53 -28.77
CA LYS A 454 10.19 -15.97 -28.82
C LYS A 454 11.39 -16.34 -27.93
N THR A 455 11.51 -15.65 -26.79
CA THR A 455 12.63 -15.83 -25.87
C THR A 455 12.58 -17.24 -25.30
N GLU A 456 13.45 -18.12 -25.79
CA GLU A 456 13.77 -19.35 -25.09
C GLU A 456 14.42 -18.95 -23.76
N ALA A 457 13.70 -19.17 -22.68
CA ALA A 457 14.29 -19.01 -21.35
C ALA A 457 15.30 -20.15 -21.15
N LYS A 458 16.56 -19.83 -21.27
CA LYS A 458 17.66 -20.70 -20.87
C LYS A 458 17.79 -20.76 -19.35
#